data_d92ab8085a12cff700fcb9c6cc4b7188
#
_entry.id   d92ab8085a12cff700fcb9c6cc4b7188
#
_cell.length_a   1.000
_cell.length_b   1.000
_cell.length_c   1.000
_cell.angle_alpha   90.00
_cell.angle_beta   90.00
_cell.angle_gamma   90.00
#
_symmetry.space_group_name_H-M   'P 1'
#
loop_
_entity.id
_entity.type
_entity.pdbx_description
1 polymer ?
#
loop_
_entity_poly.entity_id
_entity_poly.type
_entity_poly.pdbx_seq_one_letter_code
_entity_poly.pdbx_strand_id
1 'polypeptide(L)'
;MADNSLKIRFVVATRESKENFHENTLIGKSIKLFNFPLLELRLFPENREGLSKVYNITINESAKNPAILVFIHDDVLILDYYWTDIIYNWFQRFQILGVAGNINRTGNQPSWYFLDKNLTPDKQSNLSGLVGHGESFPPKQLSYYGKPSQEVKILDGLLIAVNSDLLIKNNLKFDERFSFHLYDVDFSRQAEKKGIKMGTIPTSVIHKSGGNYVSEEWKK
;
A
#
# COMPACT_ATOMS: atom_id res chain seq x y z
N MET A 1 11.40 17.33 14.37
CA MET A 1 9.93 17.38 14.13
C MET A 1 9.74 17.03 12.68
N ALA A 2 8.83 16.09 12.36
CA ALA A 2 8.51 15.84 10.96
C ALA A 2 7.91 17.13 10.38
N ASP A 3 8.31 17.45 9.17
CA ASP A 3 7.69 18.53 8.42
C ASP A 3 6.27 18.10 8.02
N ASN A 4 5.29 18.41 8.87
CA ASN A 4 3.88 18.15 8.61
C ASN A 4 3.31 19.06 7.51
N SER A 5 4.17 19.72 6.72
CA SER A 5 3.77 20.61 5.63
C SER A 5 3.68 19.88 4.28
N LEU A 6 4.25 18.69 4.14
CA LEU A 6 4.15 17.92 2.90
C LEU A 6 2.72 17.45 2.68
N LYS A 7 2.22 17.69 1.48
CA LYS A 7 0.94 17.15 1.04
C LYS A 7 0.95 15.62 1.03
N ILE A 8 -0.18 15.03 1.34
CA ILE A 8 -0.41 13.59 1.16
C ILE A 8 -1.18 13.39 -0.14
N ARG A 9 -0.61 12.61 -1.04
CA ARG A 9 -1.21 12.33 -2.34
C ARG A 9 -1.58 10.86 -2.44
N PHE A 10 -2.87 10.58 -2.44
CA PHE A 10 -3.38 9.27 -2.83
C PHE A 10 -3.07 9.00 -4.30
N VAL A 11 -2.55 7.81 -4.59
CA VAL A 11 -2.26 7.31 -5.93
C VAL A 11 -3.11 6.08 -6.15
N VAL A 12 -4.16 6.23 -6.95
CA VAL A 12 -5.19 5.20 -7.11
C VAL A 12 -5.40 4.88 -8.58
N ALA A 13 -5.27 3.60 -8.92
CA ALA A 13 -5.72 3.07 -10.21
C ALA A 13 -7.03 2.32 -10.01
N THR A 14 -8.01 2.54 -10.89
CA THR A 14 -9.32 1.92 -10.80
C THR A 14 -9.88 1.59 -12.18
N ARG A 15 -10.77 0.59 -12.25
CA ARG A 15 -11.57 0.29 -13.44
C ARG A 15 -12.77 1.22 -13.60
N GLU A 16 -13.15 1.91 -12.53
CA GLU A 16 -14.26 2.86 -12.52
C GLU A 16 -13.93 4.13 -13.32
N SER A 17 -14.97 4.78 -13.84
CA SER A 17 -14.83 6.10 -14.41
C SER A 17 -14.55 7.14 -13.31
N LYS A 18 -14.07 8.31 -13.71
CA LYS A 18 -13.79 9.41 -12.78
C LYS A 18 -15.06 9.86 -12.03
N GLU A 19 -16.19 9.87 -12.71
CA GLU A 19 -17.49 10.28 -12.17
C GLU A 19 -17.98 9.30 -11.10
N ASN A 20 -17.78 8.00 -11.32
CA ASN A 20 -18.28 6.94 -10.46
C ASN A 20 -17.30 6.59 -9.33
N PHE A 21 -16.07 7.07 -9.39
CA PHE A 21 -15.00 6.69 -8.45
C PHE A 21 -15.40 6.85 -6.99
N HIS A 22 -15.96 8.01 -6.61
CA HIS A 22 -16.28 8.29 -5.20
C HIS A 22 -17.45 7.45 -4.66
N GLU A 23 -18.33 6.96 -5.51
CA GLU A 23 -19.49 6.18 -5.10
C GLU A 23 -19.22 4.67 -5.16
N ASN A 24 -18.47 4.22 -6.17
CA ASN A 24 -18.29 2.80 -6.45
C ASN A 24 -17.04 2.18 -5.80
N THR A 25 -16.06 3.00 -5.39
CA THR A 25 -14.83 2.49 -4.77
C THR A 25 -14.79 2.76 -3.27
N LEU A 26 -14.12 1.89 -2.51
CA LEU A 26 -14.02 2.06 -1.07
C LEU A 26 -13.09 3.23 -0.71
N ILE A 27 -11.97 3.38 -1.42
CA ILE A 27 -11.07 4.53 -1.19
C ILE A 27 -11.72 5.84 -1.64
N GLY A 28 -12.53 5.84 -2.69
CA GLY A 28 -13.30 7.01 -3.12
C GLY A 28 -14.21 7.52 -2.02
N LYS A 29 -14.92 6.62 -1.33
CA LYS A 29 -15.76 6.95 -0.16
C LYS A 29 -14.92 7.52 0.99
N SER A 30 -13.73 6.95 1.27
CA SER A 30 -12.82 7.48 2.29
C SER A 30 -12.36 8.90 1.94
N ILE A 31 -11.95 9.16 0.71
CA ILE A 31 -11.47 10.48 0.26
C ILE A 31 -12.59 11.52 0.33
N LYS A 32 -13.81 11.14 -0.03
CA LYS A 32 -14.99 12.03 0.09
C LYS A 32 -15.25 12.45 1.55
N LEU A 33 -15.00 11.54 2.50
CA LEU A 33 -15.12 11.81 3.94
C LEU A 33 -13.97 12.69 4.46
N PHE A 34 -12.75 12.46 3.99
CA PHE A 34 -11.54 13.12 4.46
C PHE A 34 -11.22 14.37 3.63
N ASN A 35 -11.95 15.44 3.83
CA ASN A 35 -11.71 16.70 3.13
C ASN A 35 -10.64 17.54 3.85
N PHE A 36 -9.38 17.09 3.84
CA PHE A 36 -8.27 17.81 4.46
C PHE A 36 -7.53 18.71 3.45
N PRO A 37 -7.10 19.91 3.83
CA PRO A 37 -6.47 20.87 2.91
C PRO A 37 -5.19 20.39 2.22
N LEU A 38 -4.46 19.46 2.87
CA LEU A 38 -3.21 18.90 2.35
C LEU A 38 -3.40 17.56 1.61
N LEU A 39 -4.64 17.13 1.42
CA LEU A 39 -4.94 15.87 0.73
C LEU A 39 -5.12 16.09 -0.76
N GLU A 40 -4.37 15.36 -1.56
CA GLU A 40 -4.46 15.33 -3.01
C GLU A 40 -4.82 13.93 -3.52
N LEU A 41 -5.47 13.86 -4.66
CA LEU A 41 -5.78 12.61 -5.36
C LEU A 41 -5.12 12.61 -6.75
N ARG A 42 -4.27 11.62 -7.00
CA ARG A 42 -3.81 11.25 -8.33
C ARG A 42 -4.57 9.99 -8.76
N LEU A 43 -5.65 10.19 -9.48
CA LEU A 43 -6.52 9.13 -9.97
C LEU A 43 -6.14 8.71 -11.39
N PHE A 44 -6.08 7.41 -11.62
CA PHE A 44 -6.00 6.76 -12.93
C PHE A 44 -7.32 6.01 -13.16
N PRO A 45 -8.37 6.70 -13.68
CA PRO A 45 -9.66 6.09 -13.94
C PRO A 45 -9.61 5.20 -15.17
N GLU A 46 -10.56 4.26 -15.30
CA GLU A 46 -10.68 3.32 -16.42
C GLU A 46 -9.37 2.62 -16.77
N ASN A 47 -8.51 2.45 -15.76
CA ASN A 47 -7.15 1.99 -15.93
C ASN A 47 -7.09 0.55 -16.48
N ARG A 48 -6.29 0.35 -17.51
CA ARG A 48 -5.99 -0.96 -18.12
C ARG A 48 -4.51 -1.32 -18.03
N GLU A 49 -3.70 -0.38 -17.55
CA GLU A 49 -2.26 -0.55 -17.40
C GLU A 49 -1.92 -1.23 -16.06
N GLY A 50 -0.73 -1.81 -15.98
CA GLY A 50 -0.22 -2.37 -14.73
C GLY A 50 -0.01 -1.32 -13.65
N LEU A 51 -0.19 -1.70 -12.38
CA LEU A 51 -0.02 -0.80 -11.23
C LEU A 51 1.38 -0.21 -11.18
N SER A 52 2.42 -1.00 -11.43
CA SER A 52 3.81 -0.52 -11.44
C SER A 52 4.02 0.64 -12.39
N LYS A 53 3.43 0.59 -13.59
CA LYS A 53 3.55 1.64 -14.60
C LYS A 53 2.89 2.95 -14.13
N VAL A 54 1.64 2.89 -13.67
CA VAL A 54 0.91 4.09 -13.25
C VAL A 54 1.49 4.68 -11.96
N TYR A 55 2.00 3.87 -11.07
CA TYR A 55 2.68 4.32 -9.87
C TYR A 55 4.00 5.04 -10.21
N ASN A 56 4.78 4.52 -11.17
CA ASN A 56 6.00 5.16 -11.64
C ASN A 56 5.75 6.50 -12.33
N ILE A 57 4.61 6.66 -13.03
CA ILE A 57 4.20 7.98 -13.58
C ILE A 57 4.13 9.00 -12.45
N THR A 58 3.44 8.66 -11.35
CA THR A 58 3.29 9.56 -10.20
C THR A 58 4.64 9.82 -9.50
N ILE A 59 5.50 8.81 -9.37
CA ILE A 59 6.85 8.99 -8.81
C ILE A 59 7.63 10.02 -9.65
N ASN A 60 7.60 9.91 -10.97
CA ASN A 60 8.29 10.85 -11.87
C ASN A 60 7.69 12.27 -11.79
N GLU A 61 6.37 12.41 -11.76
CA GLU A 61 5.67 13.69 -11.59
C GLU A 61 6.07 14.38 -10.27
N SER A 62 6.31 13.60 -9.22
CA SER A 62 6.65 14.08 -7.88
C SER A 62 8.05 14.71 -7.78
N ALA A 63 8.90 14.53 -8.77
CA ALA A 63 10.19 15.24 -8.84
C ALA A 63 10.00 16.77 -8.91
N LYS A 64 8.87 17.24 -9.46
CA LYS A 64 8.53 18.68 -9.55
C LYS A 64 7.48 19.10 -8.51
N ASN A 65 6.79 18.18 -7.92
CA ASN A 65 5.73 18.42 -6.94
C ASN A 65 5.81 17.37 -5.82
N PRO A 66 6.75 17.51 -4.86
CA PRO A 66 6.97 16.55 -3.80
C PRO A 66 5.74 16.35 -2.92
N ALA A 67 5.54 15.10 -2.47
CA ALA A 67 4.45 14.73 -1.58
C ALA A 67 4.77 13.42 -0.83
N ILE A 68 4.03 13.14 0.21
CA ILE A 68 3.89 11.78 0.71
C ILE A 68 2.94 11.04 -0.23
N LEU A 69 3.47 10.09 -1.00
CA LEU A 69 2.67 9.26 -1.89
C LEU A 69 2.07 8.10 -1.09
N VAL A 70 0.78 7.91 -1.22
CA VAL A 70 0.04 6.77 -0.66
C VAL A 70 -0.51 5.96 -1.82
N PHE A 71 0.25 4.96 -2.25
CA PHE A 71 -0.19 3.96 -3.21
C PHE A 71 -1.20 3.05 -2.53
N ILE A 72 -2.43 3.03 -3.00
CA ILE A 72 -3.52 2.32 -2.34
C ILE A 72 -4.49 1.74 -3.36
N HIS A 73 -5.00 0.54 -3.07
CA HIS A 73 -6.00 -0.10 -3.91
C HIS A 73 -7.34 0.61 -3.82
N ASP A 74 -8.12 0.57 -4.89
CA ASP A 74 -9.43 1.24 -4.97
C ASP A 74 -10.51 0.56 -4.08
N ASP A 75 -10.27 -0.69 -3.68
CA ASP A 75 -11.12 -1.49 -2.82
C ASP A 75 -10.71 -1.47 -1.32
N VAL A 76 -9.97 -0.44 -0.90
CA VAL A 76 -9.58 -0.22 0.51
C VAL A 76 -10.37 0.93 1.11
N LEU A 77 -11.03 0.69 2.24
CA LEU A 77 -11.70 1.71 3.07
C LEU A 77 -10.81 2.04 4.27
N ILE A 78 -10.46 3.31 4.43
CA ILE A 78 -9.78 3.81 5.64
C ILE A 78 -10.84 4.16 6.67
N LEU A 79 -10.72 3.62 7.90
CA LEU A 79 -11.66 3.84 9.00
C LEU A 79 -11.16 4.83 10.04
N ASP A 80 -9.86 5.09 10.04
CA ASP A 80 -9.20 5.88 11.06
C ASP A 80 -9.26 7.37 10.72
N TYR A 81 -9.89 8.18 11.57
CA TYR A 81 -9.98 9.63 11.35
C TYR A 81 -8.64 10.36 11.53
N TYR A 82 -7.69 9.76 12.24
CA TYR A 82 -6.36 10.31 12.49
C TYR A 82 -5.26 9.66 11.63
N TRP A 83 -5.66 9.02 10.51
CA TRP A 83 -4.73 8.29 9.66
C TRP A 83 -3.58 9.16 9.12
N THR A 84 -3.80 10.46 8.90
CA THR A 84 -2.75 11.40 8.46
C THR A 84 -1.71 11.60 9.56
N ASP A 85 -2.14 11.81 10.80
CA ASP A 85 -1.25 11.95 11.95
C ASP A 85 -0.49 10.66 12.21
N ILE A 86 -1.13 9.52 12.04
CA ILE A 86 -0.48 8.21 12.12
C ILE A 86 0.65 8.13 11.09
N ILE A 87 0.39 8.47 9.81
CA ILE A 87 1.43 8.48 8.78
C ILE A 87 2.59 9.40 9.15
N TYR A 88 2.34 10.67 9.50
CA TYR A 88 3.40 11.61 9.87
C TYR A 88 4.22 11.13 11.07
N ASN A 89 3.57 10.62 12.11
CA ASN A 89 4.24 10.12 13.30
C ASN A 89 5.10 8.89 13.04
N TRP A 90 4.63 7.96 12.21
CA TRP A 90 5.36 6.73 11.93
C TRP A 90 6.53 6.92 10.95
N PHE A 91 6.55 7.99 10.15
CA PHE A 91 7.74 8.37 9.37
C PHE A 91 8.95 8.74 10.23
N GLN A 92 8.77 8.99 11.54
CA GLN A 92 9.90 9.14 12.46
C GLN A 92 10.65 7.82 12.67
N ARG A 93 10.02 6.67 12.43
CA ARG A 93 10.56 5.36 12.71
C ARG A 93 10.89 4.56 11.46
N PHE A 94 10.06 4.66 10.45
CA PHE A 94 10.20 3.93 9.18
C PHE A 94 10.15 4.91 8.01
N GLN A 95 10.77 4.55 6.92
CA GLN A 95 10.83 5.37 5.71
C GLN A 95 9.77 4.99 4.68
N ILE A 96 9.26 3.75 4.75
CA ILE A 96 8.12 3.27 3.98
C ILE A 96 7.15 2.61 4.95
N LEU A 97 5.86 2.93 4.82
CA LEU A 97 4.81 2.47 5.71
C LEU A 97 3.79 1.64 4.95
N GLY A 98 3.23 0.64 5.61
CA GLY A 98 2.10 -0.15 5.14
C GLY A 98 1.25 -0.64 6.30
N VAL A 99 0.15 -1.36 6.05
CA VAL A 99 -0.75 -1.83 7.11
C VAL A 99 -0.58 -3.31 7.42
N ALA A 100 -0.01 -4.08 6.49
CA ALA A 100 0.31 -5.49 6.67
C ALA A 100 1.64 -5.83 6.01
N GLY A 101 2.34 -6.84 6.52
CA GLY A 101 3.63 -7.25 5.99
C GLY A 101 4.27 -8.41 6.73
N ASN A 102 5.47 -8.78 6.29
CA ASN A 102 6.27 -9.86 6.86
C ASN A 102 7.61 -9.33 7.36
N ILE A 103 7.97 -9.65 8.61
CA ILE A 103 9.26 -9.28 9.23
C ILE A 103 10.42 -10.10 8.71
N ASN A 104 10.13 -11.23 8.07
CA ASN A 104 11.10 -12.10 7.41
C ASN A 104 10.90 -12.08 5.89
N ARG A 105 11.89 -12.60 5.19
CA ARG A 105 11.85 -12.84 3.77
C ARG A 105 12.63 -14.10 3.41
N THR A 106 12.01 -14.97 2.63
CA THR A 106 12.66 -16.17 2.06
C THR A 106 12.91 -15.99 0.55
N GLY A 107 13.78 -16.79 -0.01
CA GLY A 107 13.96 -16.87 -1.47
C GLY A 107 12.71 -17.43 -2.13
N ASN A 108 12.36 -16.91 -3.32
CA ASN A 108 11.21 -17.36 -4.13
C ASN A 108 9.82 -17.22 -3.45
N GLN A 109 9.71 -16.35 -2.44
CA GLN A 109 8.47 -16.05 -1.76
C GLN A 109 7.51 -15.32 -2.71
N PRO A 110 6.28 -15.85 -2.94
CA PRO A 110 5.37 -15.30 -3.95
C PRO A 110 4.52 -14.13 -3.44
N SER A 111 4.46 -13.92 -2.13
CA SER A 111 3.77 -12.78 -1.52
C SER A 111 4.32 -12.51 -0.12
N TRP A 112 3.89 -11.44 0.52
CA TRP A 112 4.26 -11.16 1.91
C TRP A 112 3.74 -12.22 2.89
N TYR A 113 2.68 -12.95 2.53
CA TYR A 113 1.98 -13.91 3.40
C TYR A 113 2.40 -15.37 3.16
N PHE A 114 2.67 -15.75 1.90
CA PHE A 114 3.00 -17.12 1.51
C PHE A 114 4.49 -17.33 1.27
N LEU A 115 5.02 -18.48 1.71
CA LEU A 115 6.44 -18.82 1.61
C LEU A 115 6.85 -19.44 0.28
N ASP A 116 5.91 -20.11 -0.39
CA ASP A 116 6.17 -20.90 -1.59
C ASP A 116 5.00 -20.95 -2.57
N LYS A 117 5.22 -21.59 -3.72
CA LYS A 117 4.21 -21.78 -4.78
C LYS A 117 3.01 -22.64 -4.37
N ASN A 118 3.09 -23.37 -3.27
CA ASN A 118 2.00 -24.19 -2.74
C ASN A 118 1.10 -23.35 -1.81
N LEU A 119 1.34 -22.05 -1.70
CA LEU A 119 0.60 -21.15 -0.82
C LEU A 119 0.71 -21.54 0.66
N THR A 120 1.88 -22.02 1.08
CA THR A 120 2.15 -22.31 2.49
C THR A 120 2.22 -20.99 3.27
N PRO A 121 1.31 -20.72 4.22
CA PRO A 121 1.36 -19.48 5.01
C PRO A 121 2.63 -19.41 5.85
N ASP A 122 3.18 -18.22 6.04
CA ASP A 122 4.25 -18.03 7.02
C ASP A 122 3.70 -18.06 8.45
N LYS A 123 4.57 -18.26 9.41
CA LYS A 123 4.24 -18.27 10.84
C LYS A 123 3.67 -16.92 11.23
N GLN A 124 2.63 -16.91 12.06
CA GLN A 124 2.05 -15.68 12.58
C GLN A 124 3.08 -14.79 13.29
N SER A 125 4.10 -15.38 13.92
CA SER A 125 5.19 -14.64 14.55
C SER A 125 6.05 -13.84 13.57
N ASN A 126 5.99 -14.15 12.29
CA ASN A 126 6.69 -13.44 11.22
C ASN A 126 5.81 -12.40 10.53
N LEU A 127 4.53 -12.37 10.83
CA LEU A 127 3.57 -11.48 10.19
C LEU A 127 3.27 -10.28 11.09
N SER A 128 2.87 -9.18 10.48
CA SER A 128 2.52 -7.94 11.17
C SER A 128 1.34 -7.27 10.49
N GLY A 129 0.40 -6.77 11.29
CA GLY A 129 -0.74 -6.01 10.83
C GLY A 129 -2.10 -6.63 11.15
N LEU A 130 -3.13 -5.85 10.89
CA LEU A 130 -4.53 -6.23 11.06
C LEU A 130 -5.35 -5.60 9.93
N VAL A 131 -6.14 -6.41 9.24
CA VAL A 131 -6.97 -5.96 8.11
C VAL A 131 -8.38 -6.50 8.28
N GLY A 132 -9.37 -5.61 8.18
CA GLY A 132 -10.77 -5.99 8.04
C GLY A 132 -11.08 -6.43 6.62
N HIS A 133 -12.03 -7.34 6.42
CA HIS A 133 -12.48 -7.78 5.11
C HIS A 133 -13.99 -7.55 4.95
N GLY A 134 -14.38 -7.05 3.78
CA GLY A 134 -15.75 -6.70 3.44
C GLY A 134 -15.88 -5.37 2.72
N GLU A 135 -17.10 -4.84 2.66
CA GLU A 135 -17.40 -3.62 1.89
C GLU A 135 -17.80 -2.44 2.78
N SER A 136 -17.95 -2.66 4.08
CA SER A 136 -18.42 -1.65 5.04
C SER A 136 -17.95 -1.96 6.46
N PHE A 137 -18.13 -1.00 7.36
CA PHE A 137 -17.99 -1.23 8.80
C PHE A 137 -19.36 -1.67 9.39
N PRO A 138 -19.40 -2.64 10.31
CA PRO A 138 -18.27 -3.49 10.71
C PRO A 138 -17.84 -4.46 9.59
N PRO A 139 -16.54 -4.83 9.55
CA PRO A 139 -16.06 -5.80 8.55
C PRO A 139 -16.69 -7.18 8.78
N LYS A 140 -16.86 -7.96 7.72
CA LYS A 140 -17.36 -9.34 7.80
C LYS A 140 -16.38 -10.26 8.53
N GLN A 141 -15.08 -9.97 8.44
CA GLN A 141 -14.01 -10.75 9.04
C GLN A 141 -12.85 -9.84 9.40
N LEU A 142 -12.11 -10.19 10.45
CA LEU A 142 -10.83 -9.58 10.83
C LEU A 142 -9.71 -10.60 10.67
N SER A 143 -8.69 -10.24 9.91
CA SER A 143 -7.44 -10.99 9.84
C SER A 143 -6.39 -10.32 10.72
N TYR A 144 -6.14 -10.90 11.88
CA TYR A 144 -5.03 -10.52 12.73
C TYR A 144 -3.81 -11.34 12.32
N TYR A 145 -2.94 -10.72 11.56
CA TYR A 145 -1.69 -11.35 11.11
C TYR A 145 -0.65 -11.37 12.22
N GLY A 146 -0.52 -10.28 12.96
CA GLY A 146 0.40 -10.15 14.07
C GLY A 146 0.38 -8.73 14.62
N LYS A 147 1.19 -8.46 15.64
CA LYS A 147 1.29 -7.13 16.25
C LYS A 147 1.68 -6.09 15.19
N PRO A 148 0.93 -4.99 15.00
CA PRO A 148 1.32 -3.91 14.11
C PRO A 148 2.53 -3.14 14.66
N SER A 149 3.03 -2.18 13.88
CA SER A 149 4.15 -1.32 14.30
C SER A 149 5.49 -2.06 14.39
N GLN A 150 5.67 -3.05 13.53
CA GLN A 150 6.92 -3.79 13.39
C GLN A 150 7.70 -3.33 12.16
N GLU A 151 9.03 -3.40 12.24
CA GLU A 151 9.87 -3.36 11.05
C GLU A 151 9.64 -4.63 10.23
N VAL A 152 9.45 -4.49 8.92
CA VAL A 152 9.16 -5.59 8.02
C VAL A 152 10.11 -5.61 6.82
N LYS A 153 10.22 -6.76 6.19
CA LYS A 153 11.02 -6.97 4.95
C LYS A 153 10.16 -6.95 3.69
N ILE A 154 8.88 -7.22 3.83
CA ILE A 154 7.90 -7.18 2.74
C ILE A 154 6.64 -6.51 3.27
N LEU A 155 6.11 -5.56 2.53
CA LEU A 155 4.79 -4.95 2.74
C LEU A 155 3.77 -5.54 1.77
N ASP A 156 2.52 -5.59 2.20
CA ASP A 156 1.37 -5.80 1.33
C ASP A 156 1.12 -4.53 0.50
N GLY A 157 0.89 -4.71 -0.78
CA GLY A 157 0.63 -3.63 -1.73
C GLY A 157 -0.70 -2.90 -1.55
N LEU A 158 -1.60 -3.40 -0.69
CA LEU A 158 -2.90 -2.76 -0.48
C LEU A 158 -2.80 -1.29 -0.05
N LEU A 159 -1.75 -0.95 0.72
CA LEU A 159 -1.38 0.42 1.07
C LEU A 159 0.13 0.51 1.29
N ILE A 160 0.79 1.38 0.53
CA ILE A 160 2.20 1.74 0.71
C ILE A 160 2.32 3.26 0.74
N ALA A 161 2.76 3.81 1.88
CA ALA A 161 3.01 5.25 2.01
C ALA A 161 4.51 5.53 2.08
N VAL A 162 4.98 6.53 1.32
CA VAL A 162 6.40 6.88 1.21
C VAL A 162 6.59 8.34 0.78
N ASN A 163 7.61 9.01 1.30
CA ASN A 163 8.00 10.34 0.81
C ASN A 163 8.58 10.21 -0.62
N SER A 164 8.08 11.01 -1.56
CA SER A 164 8.54 11.01 -2.96
C SER A 164 10.02 11.31 -3.10
N ASP A 165 10.57 12.19 -2.25
CA ASP A 165 12.00 12.54 -2.29
C ASP A 165 12.88 11.34 -1.97
N LEU A 166 12.44 10.47 -1.06
CA LEU A 166 13.13 9.20 -0.79
C LEU A 166 13.20 8.31 -2.04
N LEU A 167 12.07 8.19 -2.76
CA LEU A 167 12.00 7.38 -3.98
C LEU A 167 12.95 7.91 -5.06
N ILE A 168 12.92 9.22 -5.29
CA ILE A 168 13.74 9.90 -6.31
C ILE A 168 15.23 9.80 -5.95
N LYS A 169 15.60 10.18 -4.72
CA LYS A 169 16.99 10.16 -4.24
C LYS A 169 17.63 8.78 -4.34
N ASN A 170 16.84 7.73 -4.07
CA ASN A 170 17.34 6.36 -4.09
C ASN A 170 17.10 5.64 -5.43
N ASN A 171 16.55 6.32 -6.44
CA ASN A 171 16.10 5.69 -7.68
C ASN A 171 15.31 4.41 -7.41
N LEU A 172 14.34 4.49 -6.47
CA LEU A 172 13.46 3.39 -6.09
C LEU A 172 12.15 3.51 -6.85
N LYS A 173 11.84 2.52 -7.67
CA LYS A 173 10.66 2.46 -8.53
C LYS A 173 10.07 1.06 -8.52
N PHE A 174 8.82 0.96 -8.89
CA PHE A 174 8.19 -0.33 -9.15
C PHE A 174 8.73 -0.93 -10.46
N ASP A 175 9.00 -2.23 -10.47
CA ASP A 175 9.42 -2.92 -11.70
C ASP A 175 8.20 -3.16 -12.59
N GLU A 176 8.17 -2.53 -13.77
CA GLU A 176 7.02 -2.56 -14.68
C GLU A 176 6.79 -3.94 -15.34
N ARG A 177 7.72 -4.89 -15.16
CA ARG A 177 7.50 -6.30 -15.53
C ARG A 177 6.40 -6.94 -14.67
N PHE A 178 6.18 -6.43 -13.44
CA PHE A 178 5.14 -6.86 -12.52
C PHE A 178 3.92 -5.92 -12.65
N SER A 179 2.94 -6.32 -13.42
CA SER A 179 1.77 -5.46 -13.69
C SER A 179 0.81 -5.36 -12.51
N PHE A 180 0.61 -6.46 -11.77
CA PHE A 180 -0.28 -6.52 -10.60
C PHE A 180 0.27 -7.42 -9.49
N HIS A 181 0.71 -8.63 -9.81
CA HIS A 181 1.29 -9.54 -8.82
C HIS A 181 2.77 -9.25 -8.62
N LEU A 182 3.30 -9.52 -7.42
CA LEU A 182 4.71 -9.38 -7.04
C LEU A 182 5.28 -7.96 -7.06
N TYR A 183 4.54 -6.94 -7.50
CA TYR A 183 5.04 -5.56 -7.57
C TYR A 183 5.45 -5.03 -6.19
N ASP A 184 4.70 -5.39 -5.16
CA ASP A 184 4.92 -5.04 -3.76
C ASP A 184 6.09 -5.81 -3.13
N VAL A 185 6.20 -7.10 -3.46
CA VAL A 185 7.32 -7.96 -3.04
C VAL A 185 8.63 -7.46 -3.64
N ASP A 186 8.65 -7.19 -4.95
CA ASP A 186 9.85 -6.68 -5.63
C ASP A 186 10.22 -5.28 -5.12
N PHE A 187 9.25 -4.37 -4.99
CA PHE A 187 9.47 -3.03 -4.44
C PHE A 187 10.06 -3.08 -3.03
N SER A 188 9.50 -3.93 -2.16
CA SER A 188 10.02 -4.13 -0.81
C SER A 188 11.45 -4.68 -0.83
N ARG A 189 11.75 -5.63 -1.72
CA ARG A 189 13.09 -6.18 -1.89
C ARG A 189 14.09 -5.12 -2.37
N GLN A 190 13.70 -4.26 -3.30
CA GLN A 190 14.55 -3.17 -3.76
C GLN A 190 14.83 -2.17 -2.62
N ALA A 191 13.80 -1.83 -1.82
CA ALA A 191 13.95 -0.97 -0.65
C ALA A 191 14.90 -1.57 0.39
N GLU A 192 14.73 -2.86 0.73
CA GLU A 192 15.62 -3.59 1.64
C GLU A 192 17.08 -3.55 1.18
N LYS A 193 17.35 -3.81 -0.11
CA LYS A 193 18.71 -3.75 -0.69
C LYS A 193 19.36 -2.37 -0.59
N LYS A 194 18.56 -1.32 -0.53
CA LYS A 194 19.02 0.06 -0.37
C LYS A 194 19.11 0.50 1.11
N GLY A 195 18.88 -0.42 2.04
CA GLY A 195 18.89 -0.13 3.49
C GLY A 195 17.74 0.75 3.96
N ILE A 196 16.65 0.84 3.19
CA ILE A 196 15.46 1.64 3.52
C ILE A 196 14.59 0.83 4.48
N LYS A 197 14.30 1.40 5.64
CA LYS A 197 13.47 0.76 6.66
C LYS A 197 12.00 0.85 6.30
N MET A 198 11.33 -0.29 6.29
CA MET A 198 9.90 -0.41 6.08
C MET A 198 9.20 -0.88 7.36
N GLY A 199 7.98 -0.44 7.59
CA GLY A 199 7.23 -0.87 8.76
C GLY A 199 5.73 -0.84 8.58
N THR A 200 5.03 -1.64 9.39
CA THR A 200 3.58 -1.60 9.47
C THR A 200 3.13 -0.55 10.47
N ILE A 201 1.99 0.07 10.21
CA ILE A 201 1.37 1.10 11.04
C ILE A 201 0.00 0.65 11.56
N PRO A 202 -0.46 1.16 12.71
CA PRO A 202 -1.73 0.75 13.32
C PRO A 202 -2.93 1.52 12.74
N THR A 203 -3.01 1.64 11.42
CA THR A 203 -4.15 2.27 10.74
C THR A 203 -5.23 1.23 10.45
N SER A 204 -6.46 1.51 10.83
CA SER A 204 -7.60 0.63 10.62
C SER A 204 -8.10 0.74 9.19
N VAL A 205 -8.12 -0.38 8.48
CA VAL A 205 -8.60 -0.47 7.10
C VAL A 205 -9.52 -1.66 6.91
N ILE A 206 -10.42 -1.56 5.92
CA ILE A 206 -11.15 -2.69 5.36
C ILE A 206 -10.73 -2.87 3.91
N HIS A 207 -10.38 -4.08 3.52
CA HIS A 207 -10.06 -4.48 2.17
C HIS A 207 -11.18 -5.39 1.64
N LYS A 208 -11.80 -4.99 0.53
CA LYS A 208 -12.96 -5.72 -0.03
C LYS A 208 -12.55 -7.10 -0.53
N SER A 209 -11.43 -7.20 -1.23
CA SER A 209 -10.90 -8.47 -1.71
C SER A 209 -10.11 -9.19 -0.61
N GLY A 210 -10.28 -10.51 -0.53
CA GLY A 210 -9.48 -11.37 0.35
C GLY A 210 -8.10 -11.74 -0.21
N GLY A 211 -7.65 -11.07 -1.28
CA GLY A 211 -6.46 -11.42 -2.06
C GLY A 211 -6.77 -12.43 -3.18
N ASN A 212 -6.24 -12.20 -4.36
CA ASN A 212 -6.51 -13.05 -5.54
C ASN A 212 -5.34 -14.03 -5.79
N TYR A 213 -5.05 -14.88 -4.80
CA TYR A 213 -3.92 -15.83 -4.83
C TYR A 213 -4.20 -17.12 -5.63
N VAL A 214 -5.38 -17.27 -6.23
CA VAL A 214 -5.82 -18.51 -6.90
C VAL A 214 -6.06 -18.31 -8.41
N SER A 215 -5.89 -17.07 -8.91
CA SER A 215 -6.11 -16.81 -10.34
C SER A 215 -5.06 -17.49 -11.21
N GLU A 216 -5.44 -17.89 -12.43
CA GLU A 216 -4.51 -18.45 -13.41
C GLU A 216 -3.41 -17.43 -13.80
N GLU A 217 -3.68 -16.13 -13.67
CA GLU A 217 -2.68 -15.06 -13.89
C GLU A 217 -1.63 -15.04 -12.78
N TRP A 218 -2.00 -15.38 -11.54
CA TRP A 218 -1.07 -15.45 -10.42
C TRP A 218 -0.16 -16.69 -10.50
N LYS A 219 -0.64 -17.78 -11.11
CA LYS A 219 0.11 -19.04 -11.25
C LYS A 219 1.13 -19.03 -12.39
N LYS A 220 1.05 -18.08 -13.32
CA LYS A 220 1.98 -17.88 -14.43
C LYS A 220 3.18 -17.02 -14.03
#